data_d2bdb5e6e78d68999528e4be304abdee
#
_entry.id   d2bdb5e6e78d68999528e4be304abdee
#
_cell.length_a   1.000
_cell.length_b   1.000
_cell.length_c   1.000
_cell.angle_alpha   90.00
_cell.angle_beta   90.00
_cell.angle_gamma   90.00
#
_symmetry.space_group_name_H-M   'P 1'
#
loop_
_entity.id
_entity.type
_entity.pdbx_description
1 polymer ?
#
loop_
_entity_poly.entity_id
_entity_poly.type
_entity_poly.pdbx_seq_one_letter_code
_entity_poly.pdbx_strand_id
1 'polypeptide(L)'
;FIKTLSTTTTPEGTRIDSYTQTRNYYLKVDYTTPVGKGGSFEVGGKADFNNNVIPNSYFNLSNNDWVFDNTKSNNFKYSDNINALYANFSKTFFEKLETRIGLRYEYIRFKLRQDVGNIEKTTSYGRFLPNLLVKYSFNSNYDLSLTYNHNLWRPWYSEFNPFLMPNNDGIYTQGNMDLLPNPSDRVVLKFGLFKKYFISARYMFTDQDYWTNYKEEDGKMISFPDNFKGKVEKFYLFANTNQNFLKNKLNVNFGLGWYYIDNSDFNIRNGLSRDNNYISYIGGSTNLSYTNLFN
;
A
#
# COMPACT_ATOMS: atom_id res chain seq x y z
N PHE A 1 -7.38 20.17 -4.93
CA PHE A 1 -6.02 20.74 -4.81
C PHE A 1 -5.63 20.73 -3.33
N ILE A 2 -4.55 20.05 -2.99
CA ILE A 2 -4.01 19.98 -1.63
C ILE A 2 -2.58 20.53 -1.66
N LYS A 3 -2.24 21.40 -0.72
CA LYS A 3 -0.90 21.93 -0.52
C LYS A 3 -0.48 21.63 0.92
N THR A 4 0.60 20.89 1.08
CA THR A 4 1.21 20.59 2.38
C THR A 4 2.58 21.24 2.43
N LEU A 5 2.84 22.06 3.44
CA LEU A 5 4.14 22.72 3.65
C LEU A 5 4.93 21.96 4.73
N SER A 6 6.21 21.77 4.48
CA SER A 6 7.17 21.25 5.45
C SER A 6 8.43 22.09 5.42
N THR A 7 8.97 22.41 6.60
CA THR A 7 10.25 23.10 6.76
C THR A 7 11.17 22.24 7.63
N THR A 8 12.37 21.96 7.15
CA THR A 8 13.39 21.21 7.88
C THR A 8 14.62 22.10 8.04
N THR A 9 15.16 22.21 9.26
CA THR A 9 16.36 22.98 9.56
C THR A 9 17.42 22.06 10.18
N THR A 10 18.66 22.15 9.72
CA THR A 10 19.77 21.37 10.27
C THR A 10 20.63 22.19 11.23
N PRO A 11 21.38 21.55 12.17
CA PRO A 11 22.33 22.25 13.07
C PRO A 11 23.43 23.01 12.31
N GLU A 12 23.79 22.55 11.10
CA GLU A 12 24.81 23.17 10.26
C GLU A 12 24.35 24.47 9.57
N GLY A 13 23.15 24.96 9.88
CA GLY A 13 22.60 26.18 9.31
C GLY A 13 22.08 26.02 7.88
N THR A 14 21.44 24.93 7.61
CA THR A 14 20.68 24.68 6.38
C THR A 14 19.19 24.68 6.66
N ARG A 15 18.39 25.33 5.82
CA ARG A 15 16.93 25.25 5.84
C ARG A 15 16.41 24.79 4.48
N ILE A 16 15.47 23.85 4.49
CA ILE A 16 14.79 23.38 3.30
C ILE A 16 13.30 23.59 3.49
N ASP A 17 12.71 24.40 2.64
CA ASP A 17 11.28 24.59 2.55
C ASP A 17 10.74 23.73 1.40
N SER A 18 9.88 22.78 1.73
CA SER A 18 9.24 21.89 0.77
C SER A 18 7.72 22.02 0.86
N TYR A 19 7.05 21.96 -0.27
CA TYR A 19 5.61 21.79 -0.28
C TYR A 19 5.19 20.84 -1.38
N THR A 20 4.07 20.16 -1.16
CA THR A 20 3.48 19.26 -2.16
C THR A 20 2.21 19.87 -2.70
N GLN A 21 2.12 19.97 -4.02
CA GLN A 21 0.87 20.29 -4.72
C GLN A 21 0.35 19.04 -5.40
N THR A 22 -0.84 18.59 -5.01
CA THR A 22 -1.48 17.39 -5.58
C THR A 22 -2.75 17.79 -6.32
N ARG A 23 -2.89 17.28 -7.55
CA ARG A 23 -4.11 17.39 -8.36
C ARG A 23 -4.47 16.01 -8.86
N ASN A 24 -5.65 15.53 -8.45
CA ASN A 24 -6.15 14.23 -8.86
C ASN A 24 -7.50 14.40 -9.54
N TYR A 25 -7.66 13.75 -10.68
CA TYR A 25 -8.92 13.64 -11.39
C TYR A 25 -9.17 12.17 -11.68
N TYR A 26 -10.41 11.76 -11.60
CA TYR A 26 -10.78 10.42 -12.04
C TYR A 26 -12.13 10.44 -12.76
N LEU A 27 -12.26 9.51 -13.68
CA LEU A 27 -13.52 9.16 -14.34
C LEU A 27 -13.76 7.67 -14.10
N LYS A 28 -14.96 7.30 -13.67
CA LYS A 28 -15.37 5.92 -13.51
C LYS A 28 -16.76 5.73 -14.10
N VAL A 29 -16.92 4.65 -14.87
CA VAL A 29 -18.21 4.23 -15.42
C VAL A 29 -18.39 2.76 -15.14
N ASP A 30 -19.53 2.42 -14.53
CA ASP A 30 -19.94 1.05 -14.23
C ASP A 30 -21.29 0.77 -14.86
N TYR A 31 -21.42 -0.44 -15.39
CA TYR A 31 -22.68 -1.00 -15.85
C TYR A 31 -22.87 -2.36 -15.17
N THR A 32 -24.02 -2.53 -14.52
CA THR A 32 -24.38 -3.77 -13.86
C THR A 32 -25.70 -4.27 -14.39
N THR A 33 -25.77 -5.55 -14.71
CA THR A 33 -26.99 -6.21 -15.17
C THR A 33 -27.23 -7.51 -14.41
N PRO A 34 -28.50 -7.85 -14.05
CA PRO A 34 -28.82 -9.13 -13.46
C PRO A 34 -28.62 -10.27 -14.46
N VAL A 35 -28.14 -11.43 -13.98
CA VAL A 35 -27.93 -12.65 -14.78
C VAL A 35 -28.67 -13.82 -14.13
N GLY A 36 -29.87 -14.07 -14.61
CA GLY A 36 -30.74 -15.10 -14.04
C GLY A 36 -31.10 -14.82 -12.58
N LYS A 37 -31.56 -15.83 -11.86
CA LYS A 37 -31.92 -15.71 -10.45
C LYS A 37 -30.65 -15.68 -9.57
N GLY A 38 -30.48 -14.61 -8.80
CA GLY A 38 -29.38 -14.48 -7.82
C GLY A 38 -28.00 -14.25 -8.44
N GLY A 39 -27.92 -13.83 -9.70
CA GLY A 39 -26.68 -13.50 -10.38
C GLY A 39 -26.62 -12.05 -10.84
N SER A 40 -25.41 -11.51 -10.99
CA SER A 40 -25.14 -10.21 -11.59
C SER A 40 -23.83 -10.25 -12.38
N PHE A 41 -23.79 -9.46 -13.45
CA PHE A 41 -22.60 -9.19 -14.22
C PHE A 41 -22.36 -7.67 -14.21
N GLU A 42 -21.14 -7.30 -13.89
CA GLU A 42 -20.67 -5.91 -13.88
C GLU A 42 -19.51 -5.77 -14.85
N VAL A 43 -19.52 -4.71 -15.63
CA VAL A 43 -18.38 -4.28 -16.46
C VAL A 43 -18.17 -2.79 -16.22
N GLY A 44 -16.91 -2.38 -16.14
CA GLY A 44 -16.62 -0.98 -15.91
C GLY A 44 -15.26 -0.56 -16.39
N GLY A 45 -15.09 0.75 -16.45
CA GLY A 45 -13.84 1.40 -16.79
C GLY A 45 -13.51 2.52 -15.80
N LYS A 46 -12.23 2.71 -15.55
CA LYS A 46 -11.72 3.78 -14.69
C LYS A 46 -10.50 4.41 -15.33
N ALA A 47 -10.41 5.74 -15.27
CA ALA A 47 -9.22 6.50 -15.63
C ALA A 47 -8.88 7.44 -14.46
N ASP A 48 -7.67 7.30 -13.91
CA ASP A 48 -7.13 8.18 -12.87
C ASP A 48 -6.00 9.02 -13.47
N PHE A 49 -5.97 10.31 -13.15
CA PHE A 49 -4.93 11.25 -13.54
C PHE A 49 -4.41 11.95 -12.29
N ASN A 50 -3.20 11.66 -11.93
CA ASN A 50 -2.56 12.24 -10.75
C ASN A 50 -1.37 13.11 -11.17
N ASN A 51 -1.26 14.27 -10.55
CA ASN A 51 -0.13 15.17 -10.76
C ASN A 51 0.33 15.73 -9.40
N ASN A 52 1.57 15.45 -9.07
CA ASN A 52 2.24 15.90 -7.85
C ASN A 52 3.45 16.74 -8.23
N VAL A 53 3.54 17.93 -7.65
CA VAL A 53 4.67 18.85 -7.81
C VAL A 53 5.24 19.12 -6.43
N ILE A 54 6.55 18.87 -6.26
CA ILE A 54 7.27 18.99 -5.00
C ILE A 54 8.47 19.92 -5.21
N PRO A 55 8.28 21.24 -5.12
CA PRO A 55 9.40 22.17 -5.06
C PRO A 55 10.09 22.06 -3.70
N ASN A 56 11.43 22.03 -3.73
CA ASN A 56 12.30 22.06 -2.55
C ASN A 56 13.19 23.28 -2.67
N SER A 57 13.01 24.25 -1.79
CA SER A 57 13.82 25.48 -1.73
C SER A 57 14.88 25.33 -0.64
N TYR A 58 16.12 25.39 -1.03
CA TYR A 58 17.27 25.23 -0.16
C TYR A 58 17.84 26.61 0.24
N PHE A 59 18.13 26.79 1.53
CA PHE A 59 18.72 28.01 2.06
C PHE A 59 19.92 27.67 2.93
N ASN A 60 20.96 28.47 2.83
CA ASN A 60 22.12 28.44 3.74
C ASN A 60 22.05 29.63 4.70
N LEU A 61 22.43 29.42 5.96
CA LEU A 61 22.57 30.50 6.92
C LEU A 61 23.89 31.25 6.65
N SER A 62 23.80 32.54 6.36
CA SER A 62 24.95 33.42 6.17
C SER A 62 24.69 34.74 6.87
N ASN A 63 25.63 35.20 7.74
CA ASN A 63 25.52 36.44 8.51
C ASN A 63 24.17 36.59 9.24
N ASN A 64 23.64 35.52 9.80
CA ASN A 64 22.36 35.43 10.50
C ASN A 64 21.11 35.56 9.60
N ASP A 65 21.28 35.54 8.26
CA ASP A 65 20.19 35.58 7.28
C ASP A 65 20.13 34.27 6.47
N TRP A 66 18.92 33.87 6.10
CA TRP A 66 18.69 32.70 5.23
C TRP A 66 18.81 33.08 3.76
N VAL A 67 19.91 32.67 3.14
CA VAL A 67 20.20 32.94 1.72
C VAL A 67 19.77 31.75 0.87
N PHE A 68 18.92 32.02 -0.12
CA PHE A 68 18.44 31.01 -1.05
C PHE A 68 19.59 30.45 -1.91
N ASP A 69 19.68 29.10 -2.00
CA ASP A 69 20.66 28.40 -2.82
C ASP A 69 19.99 27.76 -4.03
N ASN A 70 20.06 28.44 -5.16
CA ASN A 70 19.47 27.96 -6.42
C ASN A 70 20.16 26.70 -6.96
N THR A 71 21.42 26.45 -6.59
CA THR A 71 22.15 25.27 -7.10
C THR A 71 21.73 23.97 -6.42
N LYS A 72 21.24 24.09 -5.19
CA LYS A 72 20.74 22.96 -4.39
C LYS A 72 19.21 22.85 -4.40
N SER A 73 18.51 23.91 -4.80
CA SER A 73 17.04 23.89 -4.89
C SER A 73 16.59 23.04 -6.08
N ASN A 74 15.52 22.29 -5.91
CA ASN A 74 15.02 21.38 -6.91
C ASN A 74 13.50 21.37 -6.97
N ASN A 75 12.95 20.99 -8.12
CA ASN A 75 11.54 20.82 -8.31
C ASN A 75 11.30 19.43 -8.92
N PHE A 76 10.67 18.55 -8.13
CA PHE A 76 10.31 17.21 -8.56
C PHE A 76 8.84 17.17 -8.98
N LYS A 77 8.58 16.58 -10.13
CA LYS A 77 7.23 16.41 -10.70
C LYS A 77 6.97 14.93 -10.96
N TYR A 78 5.87 14.46 -10.42
CA TYR A 78 5.31 13.13 -10.67
C TYR A 78 3.96 13.27 -11.32
N SER A 79 3.75 12.62 -12.45
CA SER A 79 2.41 12.49 -13.05
C SER A 79 2.16 11.06 -13.46
N ASP A 80 0.99 10.54 -13.14
CA ASP A 80 0.56 9.24 -13.62
C ASP A 80 -0.82 9.28 -14.28
N ASN A 81 -1.02 8.29 -15.14
CA ASN A 81 -2.28 7.97 -15.77
C ASN A 81 -2.52 6.47 -15.63
N ILE A 82 -3.57 6.09 -14.88
CA ILE A 82 -3.96 4.72 -14.64
C ILE A 82 -5.30 4.47 -15.31
N ASN A 83 -5.30 3.68 -16.37
CA ASN A 83 -6.51 3.27 -17.07
C ASN A 83 -6.81 1.81 -16.73
N ALA A 84 -8.04 1.53 -16.38
CA ALA A 84 -8.47 0.19 -16.03
C ALA A 84 -9.79 -0.18 -16.70
N LEU A 85 -9.85 -1.43 -17.14
CA LEU A 85 -11.08 -2.10 -17.54
C LEU A 85 -11.27 -3.31 -16.67
N TYR A 86 -12.49 -3.59 -16.27
CA TYR A 86 -12.79 -4.73 -15.41
C TYR A 86 -14.15 -5.33 -15.69
N ALA A 87 -14.25 -6.62 -15.39
CA ALA A 87 -15.49 -7.36 -15.39
C ALA A 87 -15.59 -8.22 -14.13
N ASN A 88 -16.77 -8.26 -13.53
CA ASN A 88 -17.08 -9.07 -12.37
C ASN A 88 -18.35 -9.87 -12.63
N PHE A 89 -18.32 -11.14 -12.30
CA PHE A 89 -19.50 -12.01 -12.27
C PHE A 89 -19.73 -12.47 -10.84
N SER A 90 -20.94 -12.31 -10.36
CA SER A 90 -21.37 -12.76 -9.03
C SER A 90 -22.63 -13.62 -9.16
N LYS A 91 -22.68 -14.75 -8.45
CA LYS A 91 -23.86 -15.59 -8.40
C LYS A 91 -23.95 -16.35 -7.09
N THR A 92 -25.15 -16.45 -6.57
CA THR A 92 -25.48 -17.35 -5.46
C THR A 92 -26.18 -18.58 -6.00
N PHE A 93 -25.57 -19.74 -5.80
CA PHE A 93 -26.12 -21.05 -6.19
C PHE A 93 -26.76 -21.70 -4.96
N PHE A 94 -27.93 -22.33 -5.16
CA PHE A 94 -28.63 -23.08 -4.11
C PHE A 94 -28.84 -22.29 -2.81
N GLU A 95 -28.91 -20.94 -2.90
CA GLU A 95 -29.06 -20.02 -1.77
C GLU A 95 -27.94 -20.11 -0.70
N LYS A 96 -26.90 -20.89 -0.95
CA LYS A 96 -25.83 -21.20 0.00
C LYS A 96 -24.43 -20.94 -0.51
N LEU A 97 -24.20 -21.05 -1.81
CA LEU A 97 -22.89 -20.89 -2.41
C LEU A 97 -22.80 -19.56 -3.14
N GLU A 98 -22.24 -18.55 -2.50
CA GLU A 98 -21.91 -17.26 -3.12
C GLU A 98 -20.58 -17.38 -3.84
N THR A 99 -20.56 -17.03 -5.12
CA THR A 99 -19.34 -16.99 -5.94
C THR A 99 -19.21 -15.62 -6.58
N ARG A 100 -18.01 -15.04 -6.52
CA ARG A 100 -17.64 -13.83 -7.27
C ARG A 100 -16.31 -14.07 -7.96
N ILE A 101 -16.27 -13.82 -9.26
CA ILE A 101 -15.07 -13.91 -10.09
C ILE A 101 -14.91 -12.58 -10.77
N GLY A 102 -13.73 -11.99 -10.68
CA GLY A 102 -13.43 -10.72 -11.32
C GLY A 102 -12.07 -10.74 -12.00
N LEU A 103 -11.98 -9.98 -13.05
CA LEU A 103 -10.73 -9.69 -13.74
C LEU A 103 -10.66 -8.19 -14.03
N ARG A 104 -9.56 -7.58 -13.63
CA ARG A 104 -9.24 -6.20 -13.92
C ARG A 104 -7.93 -6.14 -14.69
N TYR A 105 -7.90 -5.42 -15.78
CA TYR A 105 -6.68 -5.05 -16.48
C TYR A 105 -6.38 -3.59 -16.20
N GLU A 106 -5.16 -3.28 -15.73
CA GLU A 106 -4.69 -1.92 -15.56
C GLU A 106 -3.52 -1.64 -16.49
N TYR A 107 -3.58 -0.54 -17.20
CA TYR A 107 -2.47 0.04 -17.92
C TYR A 107 -2.08 1.35 -17.24
N ILE A 108 -0.81 1.45 -16.89
CA ILE A 108 -0.26 2.57 -16.12
C ILE A 108 0.87 3.18 -16.94
N ARG A 109 0.86 4.49 -17.02
CA ARG A 109 1.97 5.29 -17.51
C ARG A 109 2.25 6.37 -16.50
N PHE A 110 3.50 6.45 -16.00
CA PHE A 110 3.92 7.53 -15.13
C PHE A 110 5.18 8.20 -15.66
N LYS A 111 5.28 9.48 -15.35
CA LYS A 111 6.38 10.35 -15.76
C LYS A 111 6.94 11.05 -14.52
N LEU A 112 8.25 10.93 -14.37
CA LEU A 112 9.05 11.57 -13.34
C LEU A 112 9.89 12.64 -14.01
N ARG A 113 9.97 13.83 -13.40
CA ARG A 113 10.84 14.91 -13.86
C ARG A 113 11.46 15.61 -12.69
N GLN A 114 12.76 15.83 -12.79
CA GLN A 114 13.56 16.63 -11.87
C GLN A 114 14.20 17.78 -12.63
N ASP A 115 14.05 19.00 -12.14
CA ASP A 115 14.54 20.18 -12.85
C ASP A 115 16.08 20.28 -12.73
N VAL A 116 16.68 19.92 -11.56
CA VAL A 116 18.14 19.81 -11.43
C VAL A 116 18.66 18.62 -12.26
N GLY A 117 19.63 18.86 -13.10
CA GLY A 117 20.15 17.87 -14.04
C GLY A 117 19.22 17.57 -15.22
N ASN A 118 18.06 18.22 -15.30
CA ASN A 118 17.03 18.00 -16.34
C ASN A 118 16.72 16.51 -16.58
N ILE A 119 16.56 15.77 -15.47
CA ILE A 119 16.32 14.33 -15.51
C ILE A 119 14.83 14.09 -15.76
N GLU A 120 14.52 13.27 -16.76
CA GLU A 120 13.16 12.86 -17.07
C GLU A 120 13.12 11.35 -17.26
N LYS A 121 12.13 10.69 -16.66
CA LYS A 121 11.90 9.26 -16.82
C LYS A 121 10.41 8.99 -17.05
N THR A 122 10.11 8.21 -18.05
CA THR A 122 8.75 7.70 -18.31
C THR A 122 8.75 6.20 -18.26
N THR A 123 7.81 5.63 -17.53
CA THR A 123 7.63 4.18 -17.41
C THR A 123 6.17 3.84 -17.67
N SER A 124 5.93 2.71 -18.32
CA SER A 124 4.59 2.18 -18.52
C SER A 124 4.58 0.67 -18.40
N TYR A 125 3.49 0.14 -17.87
CA TYR A 125 3.25 -1.31 -17.78
C TYR A 125 1.76 -1.62 -17.72
N GLY A 126 1.41 -2.85 -18.13
CA GLY A 126 0.07 -3.40 -17.98
C GLY A 126 0.07 -4.61 -17.07
N ARG A 127 -1.00 -4.80 -16.29
CA ARG A 127 -1.17 -5.94 -15.37
C ARG A 127 -2.61 -6.42 -15.34
N PHE A 128 -2.76 -7.74 -15.29
CA PHE A 128 -4.03 -8.40 -14.99
C PHE A 128 -4.12 -8.65 -13.49
N LEU A 129 -5.24 -8.29 -12.90
CA LEU A 129 -5.51 -8.38 -11.47
C LEU A 129 -6.77 -9.24 -11.26
N PRO A 130 -6.64 -10.57 -11.28
CA PRO A 130 -7.74 -11.48 -11.00
C PRO A 130 -8.15 -11.45 -9.52
N ASN A 131 -9.43 -11.69 -9.25
CA ASN A 131 -9.96 -11.90 -7.92
C ASN A 131 -11.03 -13.00 -7.94
N LEU A 132 -11.13 -13.72 -6.83
CA LEU A 132 -12.10 -14.78 -6.61
C LEU A 132 -12.60 -14.72 -5.17
N LEU A 133 -13.90 -14.86 -4.99
CA LEU A 133 -14.53 -15.17 -3.72
C LEU A 133 -15.45 -16.38 -3.91
N VAL A 134 -15.30 -17.38 -3.08
CA VAL A 134 -16.25 -18.49 -2.93
C VAL A 134 -16.62 -18.57 -1.45
N LYS A 135 -17.90 -18.43 -1.14
CA LYS A 135 -18.41 -18.52 0.22
C LYS A 135 -19.55 -19.53 0.27
N TYR A 136 -19.45 -20.50 1.17
CA TYR A 136 -20.48 -21.48 1.42
C TYR A 136 -21.09 -21.28 2.82
N SER A 137 -22.39 -21.07 2.87
CA SER A 137 -23.15 -20.96 4.11
C SER A 137 -23.81 -22.31 4.42
N PHE A 138 -23.25 -23.03 5.39
CA PHE A 138 -23.79 -24.31 5.83
C PHE A 138 -25.21 -24.13 6.40
N ASN A 139 -25.37 -23.09 7.22
CA ASN A 139 -26.61 -22.61 7.80
C ASN A 139 -26.46 -21.15 8.25
N SER A 140 -27.41 -20.61 9.00
CA SER A 140 -27.39 -19.22 9.49
C SER A 140 -26.24 -18.91 10.46
N ASN A 141 -25.58 -19.92 11.03
CA ASN A 141 -24.55 -19.78 12.05
C ASN A 141 -23.12 -20.08 11.57
N TYR A 142 -22.97 -20.81 10.47
CA TYR A 142 -21.68 -21.30 10.01
C TYR A 142 -21.47 -21.01 8.54
N ASP A 143 -20.37 -20.40 8.22
CA ASP A 143 -19.93 -20.15 6.86
C ASP A 143 -18.42 -20.38 6.68
N LEU A 144 -18.04 -20.77 5.47
CA LEU A 144 -16.64 -20.90 5.05
C LEU A 144 -16.46 -20.10 3.78
N SER A 145 -15.42 -19.27 3.73
CA SER A 145 -15.09 -18.51 2.53
C SER A 145 -13.62 -18.64 2.14
N LEU A 146 -13.38 -18.76 0.85
CA LEU A 146 -12.08 -18.68 0.22
C LEU A 146 -12.04 -17.43 -0.65
N THR A 147 -11.01 -16.61 -0.45
CA THR A 147 -10.76 -15.41 -1.27
C THR A 147 -9.36 -15.48 -1.86
N TYR A 148 -9.24 -15.18 -3.14
CA TYR A 148 -7.97 -14.95 -3.82
C TYR A 148 -7.95 -13.56 -4.42
N ASN A 149 -6.81 -12.87 -4.30
CA ASN A 149 -6.59 -11.59 -4.97
C ASN A 149 -5.13 -11.50 -5.42
N HIS A 150 -4.93 -11.10 -6.66
CA HIS A 150 -3.65 -10.58 -7.13
C HIS A 150 -3.66 -9.06 -6.97
N ASN A 151 -2.72 -8.50 -6.22
CA ASN A 151 -2.63 -7.08 -5.91
C ASN A 151 -1.36 -6.49 -6.50
N LEU A 152 -1.39 -5.19 -6.76
CA LEU A 152 -0.23 -4.44 -7.21
C LEU A 152 -0.05 -3.21 -6.31
N TRP A 153 0.95 -3.26 -5.42
CA TRP A 153 1.35 -2.14 -4.59
C TRP A 153 2.32 -1.25 -5.36
N ARG A 154 2.08 0.04 -5.35
CA ARG A 154 2.91 1.02 -6.06
C ARG A 154 3.63 1.89 -5.06
N PRO A 155 4.90 2.25 -5.33
CA PRO A 155 5.60 3.24 -4.54
C PRO A 155 4.83 4.56 -4.52
N TRP A 156 4.88 5.25 -3.40
CA TRP A 156 4.33 6.59 -3.30
C TRP A 156 5.16 7.56 -4.15
N TYR A 157 4.54 8.61 -4.67
CA TYR A 157 5.24 9.59 -5.49
C TYR A 157 6.47 10.21 -4.79
N SER A 158 6.44 10.36 -3.47
CA SER A 158 7.56 10.85 -2.67
C SER A 158 8.76 9.89 -2.65
N GLU A 159 8.53 8.58 -2.77
CA GLU A 159 9.60 7.57 -2.81
C GLU A 159 10.41 7.60 -4.11
N PHE A 160 9.88 8.24 -5.15
CA PHE A 160 10.62 8.48 -6.40
C PHE A 160 11.44 9.77 -6.38
N ASN A 161 11.25 10.69 -5.42
CA ASN A 161 11.91 11.98 -5.40
C ASN A 161 13.40 11.85 -5.04
N PRO A 162 14.34 12.02 -5.99
CA PRO A 162 15.76 11.82 -5.74
C PRO A 162 16.42 12.97 -4.98
N PHE A 163 15.65 13.98 -4.55
CA PHE A 163 16.17 15.09 -3.77
C PHE A 163 16.62 14.62 -2.39
N LEU A 164 17.84 15.01 -2.00
CA LEU A 164 18.44 14.64 -0.72
C LEU A 164 17.87 15.51 0.41
N MET A 165 17.10 14.90 1.29
CA MET A 165 16.45 15.55 2.43
C MET A 165 17.11 15.11 3.73
N PRO A 166 17.62 16.03 4.58
CA PRO A 166 18.04 15.69 5.94
C PRO A 166 16.81 15.30 6.78
N ASN A 167 16.96 14.31 7.63
CA ASN A 167 15.98 13.99 8.67
C ASN A 167 16.50 14.38 10.07
N ASN A 168 15.64 14.24 11.08
CA ASN A 168 15.96 14.66 12.46
C ASN A 168 17.04 13.81 13.13
N ASP A 169 17.36 12.63 12.57
CA ASP A 169 18.33 11.68 13.16
C ASP A 169 19.73 11.81 12.55
N GLY A 170 19.99 12.87 11.77
CA GLY A 170 21.27 13.05 11.06
C GLY A 170 21.45 12.14 9.85
N ILE A 171 20.46 11.33 9.52
CA ILE A 171 20.40 10.53 8.30
C ILE A 171 19.71 11.35 7.21
N TYR A 172 20.21 11.28 6.00
CA TYR A 172 19.54 11.86 4.84
C TYR A 172 18.60 10.85 4.21
N THR A 173 17.50 11.32 3.65
CA THR A 173 16.59 10.48 2.86
C THR A 173 16.63 10.89 1.41
N GLN A 174 16.58 9.93 0.51
CA GLN A 174 16.59 10.14 -0.94
C GLN A 174 15.63 9.13 -1.58
N GLY A 175 14.80 9.56 -2.52
CA GLY A 175 13.97 8.63 -3.29
C GLY A 175 14.74 7.97 -4.44
N ASN A 176 14.10 6.99 -5.08
CA ASN A 176 14.67 6.23 -6.18
C ASN A 176 13.71 6.23 -7.38
N MET A 177 14.12 6.85 -8.49
CA MET A 177 13.32 6.93 -9.71
C MET A 177 13.17 5.59 -10.44
N ASP A 178 13.93 4.56 -10.05
CA ASP A 178 13.93 3.22 -10.63
C ASP A 178 13.03 2.23 -9.90
N LEU A 179 12.26 2.68 -8.90
CA LEU A 179 11.37 1.80 -8.16
C LEU A 179 10.33 1.12 -9.05
N LEU A 180 10.12 -0.14 -8.77
CA LEU A 180 9.14 -1.01 -9.43
C LEU A 180 7.96 -1.27 -8.51
N PRO A 181 6.76 -1.51 -9.06
CA PRO A 181 5.62 -1.91 -8.24
C PRO A 181 5.83 -3.32 -7.68
N ASN A 182 5.26 -3.58 -6.51
CA ASN A 182 5.29 -4.86 -5.82
C ASN A 182 4.00 -5.64 -6.13
N PRO A 183 4.04 -6.68 -7.00
CA PRO A 183 2.93 -7.60 -7.19
C PRO A 183 2.87 -8.58 -6.03
N SER A 184 1.68 -8.89 -5.55
CA SER A 184 1.49 -9.88 -4.49
C SER A 184 0.21 -10.68 -4.66
N ASP A 185 0.31 -11.97 -4.43
CA ASP A 185 -0.82 -12.89 -4.38
C ASP A 185 -1.24 -13.12 -2.94
N ARG A 186 -2.55 -13.13 -2.72
CA ARG A 186 -3.14 -13.32 -1.40
C ARG A 186 -4.28 -14.31 -1.46
N VAL A 187 -4.18 -15.37 -0.68
CA VAL A 187 -5.24 -16.35 -0.44
C VAL A 187 -5.71 -16.23 1.02
N VAL A 188 -7.01 -16.19 1.25
CA VAL A 188 -7.59 -16.13 2.60
C VAL A 188 -8.68 -17.20 2.69
N LEU A 189 -8.53 -18.10 3.64
CA LEU A 189 -9.57 -19.01 4.08
C LEU A 189 -10.14 -18.49 5.40
N LYS A 190 -11.47 -18.29 5.47
CA LYS A 190 -12.12 -17.75 6.67
C LYS A 190 -13.31 -18.62 7.03
N PHE A 191 -13.38 -19.03 8.29
CA PHE A 191 -14.50 -19.74 8.88
C PHE A 191 -15.22 -18.84 9.87
N GLY A 192 -16.51 -18.66 9.68
CA GLY A 192 -17.41 -17.89 10.54
C GLY A 192 -18.28 -18.80 11.41
N LEU A 193 -18.37 -18.50 12.72
CA LEU A 193 -19.16 -19.22 13.71
C LEU A 193 -20.10 -18.28 14.44
N PHE A 194 -21.38 -18.60 14.45
CA PHE A 194 -22.43 -17.86 15.14
C PHE A 194 -22.49 -16.36 14.81
N LYS A 195 -21.93 -15.94 13.66
CA LYS A 195 -21.74 -14.53 13.25
C LYS A 195 -20.94 -13.68 14.24
N LYS A 196 -20.26 -14.30 15.20
CA LYS A 196 -19.53 -13.64 16.29
C LYS A 196 -18.07 -14.01 16.36
N TYR A 197 -17.70 -15.24 15.97
CA TYR A 197 -16.35 -15.76 16.02
C TYR A 197 -15.85 -16.01 14.60
N PHE A 198 -14.62 -15.66 14.34
CA PHE A 198 -14.00 -15.85 13.03
C PHE A 198 -12.60 -16.42 13.20
N ILE A 199 -12.30 -17.46 12.45
CA ILE A 199 -10.95 -18.00 12.32
C ILE A 199 -10.54 -17.82 10.85
N SER A 200 -9.37 -17.29 10.60
CA SER A 200 -8.88 -17.10 9.23
C SER A 200 -7.42 -17.46 9.11
N ALA A 201 -7.10 -18.19 8.03
CA ALA A 201 -5.75 -18.44 7.58
C ALA A 201 -5.52 -17.59 6.32
N ARG A 202 -4.41 -16.85 6.28
CA ARG A 202 -4.01 -16.04 5.14
C ARG A 202 -2.60 -16.45 4.71
N TYR A 203 -2.46 -16.67 3.42
CA TYR A 203 -1.17 -16.86 2.78
C TYR A 203 -0.96 -15.74 1.77
N MET A 204 0.22 -15.15 1.78
CA MET A 204 0.62 -14.10 0.84
C MET A 204 2.02 -14.40 0.33
N PHE A 205 2.28 -14.14 -0.94
CA PHE A 205 3.62 -14.16 -1.47
C PHE A 205 3.84 -13.06 -2.50
N THR A 206 5.09 -12.64 -2.60
CA THR A 206 5.61 -11.76 -3.64
C THR A 206 6.99 -12.26 -4.07
N ASP A 207 7.38 -12.01 -5.30
CA ASP A 207 8.72 -12.34 -5.86
C ASP A 207 9.54 -11.07 -6.14
N GLN A 208 8.98 -9.90 -5.85
CA GLN A 208 9.59 -8.60 -6.02
C GLN A 208 9.05 -7.64 -4.97
N ASP A 209 9.92 -6.91 -4.30
CA ASP A 209 9.56 -5.89 -3.32
C ASP A 209 10.56 -4.72 -3.39
N TYR A 210 10.26 -3.62 -2.68
CA TYR A 210 11.22 -2.56 -2.45
C TYR A 210 11.26 -2.25 -0.95
N TRP A 211 12.47 -2.02 -0.43
CA TRP A 211 12.70 -1.78 0.99
C TRP A 211 13.69 -0.65 1.17
N THR A 212 13.74 -0.09 2.36
CA THR A 212 14.73 0.90 2.72
C THR A 212 16.13 0.26 2.77
N ASN A 213 17.03 0.81 1.98
CA ASN A 213 18.46 0.50 1.98
C ASN A 213 19.24 1.71 2.49
N TYR A 214 20.52 1.54 2.81
CA TYR A 214 21.39 2.58 3.31
C TYR A 214 22.69 2.59 2.51
N LYS A 215 23.19 3.79 2.24
CA LYS A 215 24.51 4.02 1.63
C LYS A 215 25.21 5.17 2.33
N GLU A 216 26.53 5.14 2.33
CA GLU A 216 27.36 6.29 2.70
C GLU A 216 27.85 6.98 1.42
N GLU A 217 27.64 8.29 1.33
CA GLU A 217 28.07 9.10 0.20
C GLU A 217 28.45 10.50 0.71
N ASP A 218 29.66 10.97 0.40
CA ASP A 218 30.20 12.25 0.84
C ASP A 218 30.11 12.46 2.37
N GLY A 219 30.40 11.41 3.15
CA GLY A 219 30.35 11.44 4.61
C GLY A 219 28.94 11.53 5.20
N LYS A 220 27.90 11.31 4.39
CA LYS A 220 26.49 11.30 4.81
C LYS A 220 25.94 9.89 4.73
N MET A 221 25.22 9.48 5.77
CA MET A 221 24.39 8.27 5.74
C MET A 221 23.08 8.61 5.02
N ILE A 222 22.77 7.90 3.96
CA ILE A 222 21.57 8.11 3.14
C ILE A 222 20.70 6.86 3.20
N SER A 223 19.45 7.02 3.61
CA SER A 223 18.41 6.00 3.48
C SER A 223 17.63 6.21 2.18
N PHE A 224 17.41 5.16 1.42
CA PHE A 224 16.66 5.20 0.17
C PHE A 224 15.91 3.90 -0.07
N PRO A 225 14.76 3.96 -0.75
CA PRO A 225 14.06 2.74 -1.18
C PRO A 225 14.80 2.12 -2.37
N ASP A 226 14.98 0.81 -2.33
CA ASP A 226 15.65 0.05 -3.38
C ASP A 226 14.86 -1.17 -3.77
N ASN A 227 14.99 -1.61 -5.03
CA ASN A 227 14.30 -2.77 -5.54
C ASN A 227 15.05 -4.05 -5.17
N PHE A 228 14.31 -5.01 -4.65
CA PHE A 228 14.84 -6.33 -4.33
C PHE A 228 14.04 -7.41 -5.05
N LYS A 229 14.74 -8.45 -5.50
CA LYS A 229 14.14 -9.64 -6.11
C LYS A 229 14.26 -10.80 -5.14
N GLY A 230 13.25 -11.62 -5.10
CA GLY A 230 13.24 -12.83 -4.29
C GLY A 230 11.88 -13.05 -3.65
N LYS A 231 11.57 -14.32 -3.41
CA LYS A 231 10.29 -14.70 -2.84
C LYS A 231 10.23 -14.35 -1.37
N VAL A 232 9.17 -13.66 -0.98
CA VAL A 232 8.78 -13.44 0.42
C VAL A 232 7.43 -14.10 0.62
N GLU A 233 7.36 -15.04 1.56
CA GLU A 233 6.14 -15.76 1.91
C GLU A 233 5.68 -15.36 3.29
N LYS A 234 4.38 -15.09 3.43
CA LYS A 234 3.79 -14.66 4.69
C LYS A 234 2.58 -15.51 4.99
N PHE A 235 2.57 -16.15 6.14
CA PHE A 235 1.43 -16.90 6.65
C PHE A 235 0.89 -16.25 7.92
N TYR A 236 -0.42 -16.12 8.02
CA TYR A 236 -1.09 -15.50 9.15
C TYR A 236 -2.27 -16.39 9.58
N LEU A 237 -2.36 -16.67 10.87
CA LEU A 237 -3.52 -17.32 11.46
C LEU A 237 -4.15 -16.36 12.46
N PHE A 238 -5.42 -16.06 12.30
CA PHE A 238 -6.16 -15.14 13.15
C PHE A 238 -7.40 -15.81 13.71
N ALA A 239 -7.67 -15.56 14.99
CA ALA A 239 -8.95 -15.78 15.61
C ALA A 239 -9.45 -14.46 16.18
N ASN A 240 -10.69 -14.07 15.87
CA ASN A 240 -11.27 -12.86 16.41
C ASN A 240 -12.75 -13.04 16.75
N THR A 241 -13.19 -12.24 17.71
CA THR A 241 -14.60 -12.20 18.12
C THR A 241 -15.08 -10.77 18.31
N ASN A 242 -16.34 -10.55 18.02
CA ASN A 242 -17.07 -9.31 18.32
C ASN A 242 -18.27 -9.65 19.18
N GLN A 243 -18.31 -9.12 20.40
CA GLN A 243 -19.35 -9.39 21.38
C GLN A 243 -19.98 -8.07 21.85
N ASN A 244 -21.30 -8.09 21.95
CA ASN A 244 -22.07 -6.98 22.48
C ASN A 244 -22.67 -7.37 23.83
N PHE A 245 -22.44 -6.53 24.82
CA PHE A 245 -22.92 -6.68 26.19
C PHE A 245 -23.77 -5.47 26.60
N LEU A 246 -24.43 -5.56 27.75
CA LEU A 246 -25.20 -4.48 28.35
C LEU A 246 -26.25 -3.88 27.40
N LYS A 247 -27.01 -4.73 26.70
CA LYS A 247 -28.01 -4.30 25.70
C LYS A 247 -27.40 -3.44 24.58
N ASN A 248 -26.25 -3.88 24.04
CA ASN A 248 -25.45 -3.21 23.00
C ASN A 248 -24.76 -1.91 23.44
N LYS A 249 -24.71 -1.59 24.74
CA LYS A 249 -23.96 -0.44 25.24
C LYS A 249 -22.45 -0.69 25.30
N LEU A 250 -22.02 -1.93 25.50
CA LEU A 250 -20.62 -2.33 25.52
C LEU A 250 -20.32 -3.26 24.34
N ASN A 251 -19.47 -2.82 23.43
CA ASN A 251 -18.92 -3.65 22.36
C ASN A 251 -17.49 -4.05 22.72
N VAL A 252 -17.18 -5.34 22.61
CA VAL A 252 -15.87 -5.92 22.87
C VAL A 252 -15.39 -6.64 21.61
N ASN A 253 -14.32 -6.14 21.01
CA ASN A 253 -13.59 -6.84 19.96
C ASN A 253 -12.30 -7.39 20.54
N PHE A 254 -12.08 -8.69 20.42
CA PHE A 254 -10.86 -9.37 20.81
C PHE A 254 -10.30 -10.13 19.61
N GLY A 255 -8.99 -10.03 19.40
CA GLY A 255 -8.29 -10.73 18.33
C GLY A 255 -6.96 -11.29 18.81
N LEU A 256 -6.63 -12.49 18.36
CA LEU A 256 -5.35 -13.16 18.54
C LEU A 256 -4.84 -13.60 17.17
N GLY A 257 -3.56 -13.39 16.89
CA GLY A 257 -2.94 -13.77 15.65
C GLY A 257 -1.55 -14.36 15.82
N TRP A 258 -1.24 -15.36 15.01
CA TRP A 258 0.10 -15.87 14.80
C TRP A 258 0.56 -15.51 13.39
N TYR A 259 1.81 -15.07 13.27
CA TYR A 259 2.43 -14.59 12.06
C TYR A 259 3.71 -15.37 11.81
N TYR A 260 3.89 -15.81 10.58
CA TYR A 260 5.11 -16.42 10.10
C TYR A 260 5.50 -15.80 8.76
N ILE A 261 6.74 -15.39 8.64
CA ILE A 261 7.30 -14.77 7.44
C ILE A 261 8.57 -15.52 7.08
N ASP A 262 8.67 -15.94 5.82
CA ASP A 262 9.86 -16.54 5.23
C ASP A 262 10.46 -15.57 4.21
N ASN A 263 11.65 -15.07 4.52
CA ASN A 263 12.44 -14.17 3.68
C ASN A 263 13.69 -14.88 3.13
N SER A 264 13.82 -16.19 3.24
CA SER A 264 15.05 -16.92 2.93
C SER A 264 15.52 -16.73 1.49
N ASP A 265 14.63 -16.88 0.50
CA ASP A 265 14.96 -16.67 -0.92
C ASP A 265 15.31 -15.20 -1.20
N PHE A 266 14.58 -14.27 -0.60
CA PHE A 266 14.83 -12.84 -0.68
C PHE A 266 16.22 -12.49 -0.14
N ASN A 267 16.58 -12.95 1.06
CA ASN A 267 17.86 -12.67 1.68
C ASN A 267 19.03 -13.26 0.89
N ILE A 268 18.89 -14.50 0.39
CA ILE A 268 19.92 -15.15 -0.43
C ILE A 268 20.17 -14.37 -1.71
N ARG A 269 19.11 -14.00 -2.45
CA ARG A 269 19.22 -13.29 -3.74
C ARG A 269 19.82 -11.90 -3.64
N ASN A 270 19.63 -11.24 -2.49
CA ASN A 270 20.09 -9.88 -2.27
C ASN A 270 21.37 -9.80 -1.41
N GLY A 271 21.99 -10.94 -1.09
CA GLY A 271 23.24 -11.01 -0.33
C GLY A 271 23.10 -10.51 1.12
N LEU A 272 21.88 -10.58 1.67
CA LEU A 272 21.59 -10.12 3.02
C LEU A 272 21.93 -11.20 4.07
N SER A 273 22.03 -10.80 5.34
CA SER A 273 22.28 -11.73 6.44
C SER A 273 21.17 -12.80 6.53
N ARG A 274 21.57 -14.03 6.85
CA ARG A 274 20.65 -15.15 7.05
C ARG A 274 19.97 -15.15 8.42
N ASP A 275 20.36 -14.26 9.32
CA ASP A 275 19.89 -14.28 10.70
C ASP A 275 18.38 -14.03 10.85
N ASN A 276 17.76 -13.40 9.85
CA ASN A 276 16.34 -13.06 9.82
C ASN A 276 15.57 -13.74 8.67
N ASN A 277 16.00 -14.94 8.26
CA ASN A 277 15.30 -15.68 7.20
C ASN A 277 13.85 -16.00 7.58
N TYR A 278 13.59 -16.25 8.85
CA TYR A 278 12.29 -16.62 9.37
C TYR A 278 11.91 -15.73 10.54
N ILE A 279 10.75 -15.14 10.47
CA ILE A 279 10.20 -14.31 11.54
C ILE A 279 8.88 -14.94 11.99
N SER A 280 8.76 -15.21 13.29
CA SER A 280 7.52 -15.73 13.87
C SER A 280 7.19 -14.96 15.13
N TYR A 281 5.94 -14.49 15.24
CA TYR A 281 5.46 -13.80 16.43
C TYR A 281 3.96 -14.00 16.65
N ILE A 282 3.53 -13.82 17.91
CA ILE A 282 2.13 -13.84 18.30
C ILE A 282 1.75 -12.43 18.74
N GLY A 283 0.60 -11.97 18.29
CA GLY A 283 0.08 -10.65 18.66
C GLY A 283 -1.41 -10.72 18.97
N GLY A 284 -1.86 -9.86 19.86
CA GLY A 284 -3.28 -9.75 20.19
C GLY A 284 -3.72 -8.29 20.25
N SER A 285 -5.02 -8.07 20.08
CA SER A 285 -5.66 -6.76 20.19
C SER A 285 -6.97 -6.86 20.91
N THR A 286 -7.29 -5.85 21.72
CA THR A 286 -8.58 -5.68 22.37
C THR A 286 -9.07 -4.27 22.16
N ASN A 287 -10.27 -4.12 21.61
CA ASN A 287 -10.95 -2.84 21.51
C ASN A 287 -12.23 -2.89 22.35
N LEU A 288 -12.41 -1.94 23.22
CA LEU A 288 -13.60 -1.75 24.04
C LEU A 288 -14.25 -0.43 23.65
N SER A 289 -15.52 -0.45 23.28
CA SER A 289 -16.29 0.76 23.10
C SER A 289 -17.56 0.71 23.94
N TYR A 290 -17.79 1.76 24.73
CA TYR A 290 -18.97 1.93 25.57
C TYR A 290 -19.74 3.16 25.11
N THR A 291 -21.02 2.95 24.77
CA THR A 291 -21.93 4.04 24.39
C THR A 291 -22.91 4.28 25.51
N ASN A 292 -22.78 5.42 26.16
CA ASN A 292 -23.75 5.88 27.14
C ASN A 292 -24.75 6.82 26.44
N LEU A 293 -25.93 6.31 26.15
CA LEU A 293 -27.03 7.12 25.68
C LEU A 293 -27.70 7.74 26.93
N PHE A 294 -27.23 8.92 27.30
CA PHE A 294 -28.05 9.80 28.13
C PHE A 294 -29.16 10.36 27.22
N ASN A 295 -30.38 9.92 27.46
CA ASN A 295 -31.58 10.63 27.01
C ASN A 295 -31.92 11.71 28.04
#